data_f2511a72a4b001a151c295cbc72b549d
#
_entry.id   f2511a72a4b001a151c295cbc72b549d
#
_cell.length_a   1.000
_cell.length_b   1.000
_cell.length_c   1.000
_cell.angle_alpha   90.00
_cell.angle_beta   90.00
_cell.angle_gamma   90.00
#
_symmetry.space_group_name_H-M   'P 1'
#
loop_
_entity.id
_entity.type
_entity.pdbx_description
1 polymer ?
#
loop_
_entity_poly.entity_id
_entity_poly.type
_entity_poly.pdbx_seq_one_letter_code
_entity_poly.pdbx_strand_id
1 'polypeptide(L)'
;MKLFQRDEAYGMMVRDLKTAQSVSYAVPAVLEKTLREYQKIGYTWMRTLARYHLGGILADDMGLGKTLQVIALLTAFYQEKTEQKAAGNEGSGSELPLPSLIVCPASLVYNWGQEFARFSPGIRVLLIAGTAKERQEQLEEQMRMEASEGAQVIITSYDLLKRDRAAYLGRTFEYEIIDEAQVIKNAKTQGAKAVKEISANARFALTGTPVENRLSELWSIFDFLMPGFLYSYRKFRERYELPIVKNQDPEALTALRRMTGPFVLRRLKKDVLRELPGKEERIVYSAASGRQQKLYTASALKLKEALAGGAWSGNGKLEVLSQLMRLRQICCDPALCFEDYAGESAKLETCVSLIASASAAGHKILLFSQFASMLERIQERLLQEGISSHLLVGATPKEERSRMVQAFASDEVPVFLISLKAGGTGLNLTAADIVIHYDPWWNVAAQNQATDRAYRIGQEKPVTVYKLILKDTIEENLLKLQNAKLALAAQVVSEGMVSLGDLSQNELMELFEQNP
;
A
#
# COMPACT_ATOMS: atom_id res chain seq x y z
N MET A 1 -30.49 32.79 -9.39
CA MET A 1 -29.36 32.04 -10.03
C MET A 1 -28.27 33.05 -10.33
N LYS A 2 -27.27 33.24 -9.45
CA LYS A 2 -26.13 34.14 -9.70
C LYS A 2 -25.26 33.45 -10.75
N LEU A 3 -25.18 34.02 -11.94
CA LEU A 3 -24.21 33.67 -12.97
C LEU A 3 -22.81 33.95 -12.40
N PHE A 4 -22.07 32.90 -12.07
CA PHE A 4 -20.64 33.03 -11.83
C PHE A 4 -19.99 33.41 -13.17
N GLN A 5 -19.50 34.64 -13.26
CA GLN A 5 -18.60 35.02 -14.33
C GLN A 5 -17.34 34.14 -14.20
N ARG A 6 -17.13 33.31 -15.22
CA ARG A 6 -15.90 32.53 -15.34
C ARG A 6 -14.83 33.51 -15.84
N ASP A 7 -13.89 33.87 -14.96
CA ASP A 7 -12.76 34.69 -15.37
C ASP A 7 -11.79 33.87 -16.26
N GLU A 8 -10.86 34.56 -16.90
CA GLU A 8 -9.85 33.92 -17.74
C GLU A 8 -8.99 32.93 -16.98
N ALA A 9 -8.66 33.22 -15.72
CA ALA A 9 -7.88 32.35 -14.84
C ALA A 9 -8.58 31.01 -14.59
N TYR A 10 -9.90 31.03 -14.35
CA TYR A 10 -10.69 29.80 -14.26
C TYR A 10 -10.70 29.02 -15.58
N GLY A 11 -10.82 29.73 -16.71
CA GLY A 11 -10.77 29.14 -18.04
C GLY A 11 -9.43 28.46 -18.33
N MET A 12 -8.32 29.09 -17.94
CA MET A 12 -6.96 28.53 -18.03
C MET A 12 -6.80 27.31 -17.12
N MET A 13 -7.20 27.41 -15.85
CA MET A 13 -7.15 26.29 -14.92
C MET A 13 -7.91 25.05 -15.44
N VAL A 14 -9.14 25.22 -15.93
CA VAL A 14 -9.93 24.11 -16.48
C VAL A 14 -9.28 23.51 -17.72
N ARG A 15 -8.66 24.34 -18.57
CA ARG A 15 -7.93 23.89 -19.75
C ARG A 15 -6.69 23.10 -19.34
N ASP A 16 -5.86 23.66 -18.48
CA ASP A 16 -4.63 23.03 -17.99
C ASP A 16 -4.92 21.70 -17.26
N LEU A 17 -5.99 21.63 -16.48
CA LEU A 17 -6.40 20.38 -15.83
C LEU A 17 -6.89 19.32 -16.83
N LYS A 18 -7.56 19.72 -17.92
CA LYS A 18 -7.98 18.80 -18.98
C LYS A 18 -6.81 18.33 -19.84
N THR A 19 -5.81 19.17 -20.01
CA THR A 19 -4.61 18.92 -20.82
C THR A 19 -3.36 18.71 -19.97
N ALA A 20 -3.51 18.45 -18.67
CA ALA A 20 -2.42 18.30 -17.71
C ALA A 20 -1.36 17.26 -18.12
N GLN A 21 -1.73 16.33 -18.99
CA GLN A 21 -0.80 15.34 -19.57
C GLN A 21 -0.03 15.88 -20.79
N SER A 22 -0.45 16.99 -21.38
CA SER A 22 0.15 17.62 -22.56
C SER A 22 0.90 18.91 -22.26
N VAL A 23 0.77 19.49 -21.06
CA VAL A 23 1.60 20.60 -20.61
C VAL A 23 3.01 20.04 -20.35
N SER A 24 4.04 20.67 -20.93
CA SER A 24 5.43 20.27 -20.71
C SER A 24 6.07 21.16 -19.66
N TYR A 25 6.53 20.55 -18.57
CA TYR A 25 7.45 21.18 -17.63
C TYR A 25 8.85 20.58 -17.82
N ALA A 26 9.87 21.40 -17.73
CA ALA A 26 11.24 20.92 -17.77
C ALA A 26 11.49 19.93 -16.62
N VAL A 27 12.01 18.76 -16.96
CA VAL A 27 12.44 17.78 -15.97
C VAL A 27 13.79 18.24 -15.41
N PRO A 28 14.05 18.12 -14.08
CA PRO A 28 15.36 18.40 -13.53
C PRO A 28 16.46 17.64 -14.28
N ALA A 29 17.54 18.33 -14.68
CA ALA A 29 18.60 17.73 -15.50
C ALA A 29 19.19 16.43 -14.89
N VAL A 30 19.28 16.38 -13.56
CA VAL A 30 19.77 15.20 -12.82
C VAL A 30 18.87 13.98 -12.98
N LEU A 31 17.58 14.17 -13.33
CA LEU A 31 16.57 13.11 -13.46
C LEU A 31 16.13 12.85 -14.89
N GLU A 32 16.56 13.65 -15.86
CA GLU A 32 16.06 13.57 -17.23
C GLU A 32 16.29 12.21 -17.89
N LYS A 33 17.46 11.60 -17.66
CA LYS A 33 17.81 10.27 -18.17
C LYS A 33 17.25 9.13 -17.32
N THR A 34 16.76 9.41 -16.11
CA THR A 34 16.28 8.42 -15.15
C THR A 34 14.77 8.23 -15.23
N LEU A 35 14.03 9.32 -15.47
CA LEU A 35 12.57 9.27 -15.55
C LEU A 35 12.10 8.64 -16.86
N ARG A 36 11.23 7.66 -16.74
CA ARG A 36 10.49 7.08 -17.86
C ARG A 36 9.39 8.03 -18.34
N GLU A 37 8.93 7.90 -19.58
CA GLU A 37 7.93 8.80 -20.15
C GLU A 37 6.65 8.90 -19.30
N TYR A 38 6.13 7.77 -18.84
CA TYR A 38 4.96 7.79 -17.96
C TYR A 38 5.24 8.51 -16.63
N GLN A 39 6.46 8.45 -16.10
CA GLN A 39 6.84 9.16 -14.87
C GLN A 39 6.94 10.67 -15.11
N LYS A 40 7.41 11.08 -16.27
CA LYS A 40 7.40 12.51 -16.68
C LYS A 40 5.95 13.05 -16.78
N ILE A 41 5.01 12.23 -17.28
CA ILE A 41 3.58 12.58 -17.28
C ILE A 41 3.07 12.76 -15.84
N GLY A 42 3.42 11.87 -14.92
CA GLY A 42 2.99 11.99 -13.52
C GLY A 42 3.63 13.19 -12.80
N TYR A 43 4.88 13.47 -13.06
CA TYR A 43 5.56 14.68 -12.61
C TYR A 43 4.84 15.94 -13.13
N THR A 44 4.57 16.02 -14.44
CA THR A 44 3.86 17.13 -15.07
C THR A 44 2.47 17.34 -14.48
N TRP A 45 1.72 16.25 -14.26
CA TRP A 45 0.40 16.29 -13.64
C TRP A 45 0.46 16.84 -12.21
N MET A 46 1.40 16.40 -11.38
CA MET A 46 1.56 16.95 -10.02
C MET A 46 1.95 18.44 -10.06
N ARG A 47 2.84 18.84 -10.98
CA ARG A 47 3.21 20.24 -11.19
C ARG A 47 2.01 21.10 -11.56
N THR A 48 1.16 20.61 -12.47
CA THR A 48 -0.05 21.31 -12.90
C THR A 48 -1.02 21.50 -11.73
N LEU A 49 -1.27 20.47 -10.92
CA LEU A 49 -2.12 20.60 -9.74
C LEU A 49 -1.53 21.59 -8.72
N ALA A 50 -0.24 21.47 -8.41
CA ALA A 50 0.45 22.32 -7.44
C ALA A 50 0.40 23.80 -7.83
N ARG A 51 0.51 24.13 -9.12
CA ARG A 51 0.39 25.50 -9.63
C ARG A 51 -0.93 26.17 -9.24
N TYR A 52 -1.99 25.40 -9.08
CA TYR A 52 -3.32 25.88 -8.70
C TYR A 52 -3.66 25.59 -7.23
N HIS A 53 -2.67 25.25 -6.39
CA HIS A 53 -2.86 24.84 -4.99
C HIS A 53 -3.89 23.71 -4.82
N LEU A 54 -3.94 22.82 -5.79
CA LEU A 54 -4.80 21.64 -5.78
C LEU A 54 -3.99 20.42 -5.37
N GLY A 55 -4.67 19.50 -4.69
CA GLY A 55 -4.11 18.22 -4.30
C GLY A 55 -4.49 17.09 -5.26
N GLY A 56 -3.76 15.96 -5.19
CA GLY A 56 -4.06 14.81 -6.02
C GLY A 56 -3.56 13.47 -5.46
N ILE A 57 -4.15 12.38 -5.97
CA ILE A 57 -3.78 11.00 -5.64
C ILE A 57 -2.96 10.43 -6.78
N LEU A 58 -1.68 10.14 -6.53
CA LEU A 58 -0.86 9.35 -7.45
C LEU A 58 -1.08 7.87 -7.11
N ALA A 59 -1.97 7.24 -7.86
CA ALA A 59 -2.51 5.90 -7.63
C ALA A 59 -1.88 4.83 -8.55
N ASP A 60 -0.68 5.05 -9.04
CA ASP A 60 0.06 4.11 -9.87
C ASP A 60 0.26 2.77 -9.17
N ASP A 61 0.25 1.68 -9.93
CA ASP A 61 0.60 0.36 -9.42
C ASP A 61 1.93 0.40 -8.66
N MET A 62 2.08 -0.49 -7.69
CA MET A 62 3.32 -0.59 -6.92
C MET A 62 4.51 -0.91 -7.84
N GLY A 63 5.67 -0.32 -7.56
CA GLY A 63 6.87 -0.51 -8.37
C GLY A 63 6.94 0.34 -9.63
N LEU A 64 5.97 1.22 -9.90
CA LEU A 64 6.02 2.21 -10.98
C LEU A 64 6.82 3.48 -10.63
N GLY A 65 7.48 3.52 -9.47
CA GLY A 65 8.36 4.63 -9.09
C GLY A 65 7.61 5.90 -8.68
N LYS A 66 6.54 5.79 -7.88
CA LYS A 66 5.86 6.94 -7.29
C LYS A 66 6.81 7.86 -6.52
N THR A 67 7.71 7.28 -5.72
CA THR A 67 8.77 7.99 -4.99
C THR A 67 9.61 8.87 -5.90
N LEU A 68 10.06 8.33 -7.04
CA LEU A 68 10.90 9.05 -8.00
C LEU A 68 10.17 10.23 -8.66
N GLN A 69 8.87 10.09 -8.93
CA GLN A 69 8.04 11.17 -9.47
C GLN A 69 7.89 12.32 -8.47
N VAL A 70 7.74 12.02 -7.18
CA VAL A 70 7.71 13.02 -6.10
C VAL A 70 9.09 13.68 -5.92
N ILE A 71 10.17 12.91 -5.95
CA ILE A 71 11.52 13.47 -5.90
C ILE A 71 11.73 14.46 -7.05
N ALA A 72 11.26 14.14 -8.26
CA ALA A 72 11.33 15.04 -9.40
C ALA A 72 10.53 16.33 -9.17
N LEU A 73 9.32 16.24 -8.60
CA LEU A 73 8.49 17.40 -8.25
C LEU A 73 9.23 18.34 -7.30
N LEU A 74 9.77 17.80 -6.19
CA LEU A 74 10.43 18.59 -5.16
C LEU A 74 11.77 19.15 -5.66
N THR A 75 12.52 18.36 -6.41
CA THR A 75 13.79 18.83 -7.02
C THR A 75 13.56 20.01 -7.95
N ALA A 76 12.60 19.91 -8.87
CA ALA A 76 12.27 21.01 -9.78
C ALA A 76 11.85 22.28 -9.03
N PHE A 77 10.98 22.12 -8.03
CA PHE A 77 10.50 23.25 -7.22
C PHE A 77 11.64 24.01 -6.54
N TYR A 78 12.52 23.29 -5.83
CA TYR A 78 13.62 23.94 -5.08
C TYR A 78 14.72 24.47 -6.00
N GLN A 79 14.98 23.86 -7.15
CA GLN A 79 15.90 24.38 -8.16
C GLN A 79 15.38 25.69 -8.76
N GLU A 80 14.14 25.75 -9.18
CA GLU A 80 13.51 26.97 -9.72
C GLU A 80 13.53 28.13 -8.71
N LYS A 81 13.25 27.85 -7.44
CA LYS A 81 13.32 28.88 -6.38
C LYS A 81 14.75 29.39 -6.15
N THR A 82 15.73 28.50 -6.24
CA THR A 82 17.15 28.87 -6.12
C THR A 82 17.60 29.73 -7.29
N GLU A 83 17.21 29.36 -8.52
CA GLU A 83 17.53 30.11 -9.73
C GLU A 83 16.85 31.49 -9.76
N GLN A 84 15.59 31.59 -9.34
CA GLN A 84 14.87 32.86 -9.22
C GLN A 84 15.56 33.82 -8.24
N LYS A 85 16.05 33.31 -7.11
CA LYS A 85 16.81 34.09 -6.13
C LYS A 85 18.13 34.56 -6.72
N ALA A 86 18.87 33.69 -7.42
CA ALA A 86 20.14 34.03 -8.05
C ALA A 86 20.00 35.08 -9.19
N ALA A 87 18.87 35.08 -9.89
CA ALA A 87 18.57 36.01 -10.97
C ALA A 87 18.16 37.42 -10.49
N GLY A 88 18.10 37.68 -9.17
CA GLY A 88 17.76 38.99 -8.63
C GLY A 88 16.34 39.47 -8.90
N ASN A 89 15.44 38.58 -9.26
CA ASN A 89 14.02 38.91 -9.51
C ASN A 89 13.29 39.12 -8.16
N GLU A 90 13.61 40.23 -7.47
CA GLU A 90 12.97 40.66 -6.21
C GLU A 90 11.57 41.25 -6.38
N GLY A 91 10.93 41.00 -7.51
CA GLY A 91 9.57 41.46 -7.81
C GLY A 91 8.52 40.51 -7.25
N SER A 92 7.88 40.91 -6.18
CA SER A 92 6.68 40.30 -5.54
C SER A 92 6.88 38.90 -4.94
N GLY A 93 7.29 38.84 -3.68
CA GLY A 93 7.20 37.65 -2.83
C GLY A 93 8.48 36.82 -2.76
N SER A 94 9.63 37.43 -2.49
CA SER A 94 10.90 36.71 -2.21
C SER A 94 10.90 36.09 -0.79
N GLU A 95 9.80 35.48 -0.38
CA GLU A 95 9.87 34.60 0.78
C GLU A 95 10.68 33.36 0.39
N LEU A 96 11.62 33.00 1.24
CA LEU A 96 12.39 31.77 1.10
C LEU A 96 11.44 30.57 1.01
N PRO A 97 11.73 29.58 0.14
CA PRO A 97 10.80 28.46 -0.06
C PRO A 97 10.57 27.71 1.25
N LEU A 98 9.32 27.46 1.58
CA LEU A 98 8.94 26.67 2.73
C LEU A 98 9.44 25.23 2.59
N PRO A 99 9.77 24.54 3.69
CA PRO A 99 10.10 23.12 3.62
C PRO A 99 8.89 22.29 3.19
N SER A 100 9.13 21.13 2.61
CA SER A 100 8.11 20.13 2.29
C SER A 100 8.13 19.01 3.32
N LEU A 101 6.95 18.46 3.64
CA LEU A 101 6.79 17.37 4.61
C LEU A 101 6.37 16.09 3.88
N ILE A 102 7.10 14.99 4.11
CA ILE A 102 6.74 13.65 3.66
C ILE A 102 6.40 12.81 4.89
N VAL A 103 5.18 12.26 4.92
CA VAL A 103 4.71 11.36 5.96
C VAL A 103 4.51 9.96 5.37
N CYS A 104 5.24 8.99 5.89
CA CYS A 104 5.24 7.62 5.37
C CYS A 104 5.19 6.58 6.49
N PRO A 105 4.96 5.29 6.20
CA PRO A 105 5.19 4.23 7.17
C PRO A 105 6.61 4.26 7.75
N ALA A 106 6.76 3.95 9.04
CA ALA A 106 8.06 4.03 9.75
C ALA A 106 9.20 3.25 9.06
N SER A 107 8.87 2.17 8.40
CA SER A 107 9.82 1.34 7.63
C SER A 107 10.32 1.99 6.34
N LEU A 108 9.63 3.01 5.83
CA LEU A 108 9.98 3.70 4.59
C LEU A 108 10.78 4.99 4.81
N VAL A 109 10.85 5.52 6.04
CA VAL A 109 11.54 6.80 6.33
C VAL A 109 12.98 6.80 5.80
N TYR A 110 13.75 5.76 6.10
CA TYR A 110 15.15 5.68 5.65
C TYR A 110 15.26 5.38 4.15
N ASN A 111 14.31 4.61 3.60
CA ASN A 111 14.27 4.35 2.15
C ASN A 111 14.05 5.66 1.37
N TRP A 112 13.14 6.51 1.82
CA TRP A 112 12.96 7.84 1.23
C TRP A 112 14.25 8.67 1.28
N GLY A 113 14.98 8.66 2.41
CA GLY A 113 16.26 9.33 2.52
C GLY A 113 17.30 8.80 1.53
N GLN A 114 17.41 7.48 1.40
CA GLN A 114 18.32 6.85 0.44
C GLN A 114 17.96 7.16 -1.02
N GLU A 115 16.68 7.19 -1.35
CA GLU A 115 16.20 7.54 -2.69
C GLU A 115 16.55 9.02 -3.02
N PHE A 116 16.37 9.95 -2.08
CA PHE A 116 16.82 11.34 -2.27
C PHE A 116 18.33 11.44 -2.46
N ALA A 117 19.13 10.79 -1.61
CA ALA A 117 20.59 10.77 -1.73
C ALA A 117 21.06 10.22 -3.07
N ARG A 118 20.33 9.23 -3.62
CA ARG A 118 20.65 8.60 -4.90
C ARG A 118 20.25 9.47 -6.10
N PHE A 119 19.03 10.02 -6.09
CA PHE A 119 18.44 10.64 -7.26
C PHE A 119 18.48 12.17 -7.26
N SER A 120 18.60 12.78 -6.10
CA SER A 120 18.67 14.24 -5.96
C SER A 120 19.56 14.65 -4.78
N PRO A 121 20.87 14.39 -4.83
CA PRO A 121 21.79 14.64 -3.73
C PRO A 121 21.92 16.14 -3.37
N GLY A 122 21.46 17.05 -4.24
CA GLY A 122 21.44 18.48 -3.97
C GLY A 122 20.30 18.95 -3.06
N ILE A 123 19.33 18.10 -2.74
CA ILE A 123 18.23 18.42 -1.83
C ILE A 123 18.64 18.08 -0.40
N ARG A 124 18.52 19.06 0.49
CA ARG A 124 18.76 18.87 1.93
C ARG A 124 17.57 18.20 2.58
N VAL A 125 17.78 16.97 3.07
CA VAL A 125 16.75 16.12 3.66
C VAL A 125 17.01 15.93 5.15
N LEU A 126 15.98 16.15 5.98
CA LEU A 126 15.98 15.85 7.40
C LEU A 126 15.07 14.66 7.69
N LEU A 127 15.64 13.59 8.26
CA LEU A 127 14.91 12.41 8.70
C LEU A 127 14.57 12.53 10.18
N ILE A 128 13.30 12.69 10.52
CA ILE A 128 12.82 12.72 11.90
C ILE A 128 12.63 11.29 12.39
N ALA A 129 13.59 10.81 13.16
CA ALA A 129 13.60 9.45 13.72
C ALA A 129 14.37 9.43 15.05
N GLY A 130 14.31 8.32 15.78
CA GLY A 130 15.01 8.16 17.06
C GLY A 130 14.14 8.41 18.28
N THR A 131 14.76 8.76 19.41
CA THR A 131 14.08 9.05 20.68
C THR A 131 13.30 10.36 20.64
N ALA A 132 12.39 10.56 21.58
CA ALA A 132 11.59 11.80 21.64
C ALA A 132 12.46 13.06 21.77
N LYS A 133 13.55 12.97 22.57
CA LYS A 133 14.48 14.06 22.79
C LYS A 133 15.24 14.42 21.50
N GLU A 134 15.81 13.42 20.83
CA GLU A 134 16.52 13.61 19.56
C GLU A 134 15.64 14.27 18.50
N ARG A 135 14.40 13.81 18.38
CA ARG A 135 13.45 14.36 17.41
C ARG A 135 13.07 15.81 17.73
N GLN A 136 12.90 16.13 19.02
CA GLN A 136 12.61 17.49 19.43
C GLN A 136 13.79 18.41 19.13
N GLU A 137 15.01 17.99 19.45
CA GLU A 137 16.23 18.72 19.13
C GLU A 137 16.38 18.97 17.62
N GLN A 138 16.16 17.93 16.80
CA GLN A 138 16.20 18.03 15.33
C GLN A 138 15.18 19.05 14.79
N LEU A 139 13.93 19.01 15.30
CA LEU A 139 12.90 19.96 14.87
C LEU A 139 13.17 21.38 15.34
N GLU A 140 13.70 21.58 16.56
CA GLU A 140 14.06 22.89 17.09
C GLU A 140 15.26 23.48 16.35
N GLU A 141 16.27 22.68 16.02
CA GLU A 141 17.42 23.10 15.23
C GLU A 141 16.99 23.53 13.82
N GLN A 142 16.18 22.71 13.15
CA GLN A 142 15.60 23.05 11.85
C GLN A 142 14.87 24.41 11.87
N MET A 143 14.33 24.80 13.01
CA MET A 143 13.61 26.06 13.17
C MET A 143 14.45 27.27 13.42
N ARG A 144 15.63 27.06 13.98
CA ARG A 144 16.61 28.14 14.22
C ARG A 144 17.40 28.45 12.97
N MET A 145 17.50 27.49 12.05
CA MET A 145 18.19 27.67 10.79
C MET A 145 17.42 28.63 9.88
N GLU A 146 18.18 29.49 9.17
CA GLU A 146 17.59 30.24 8.08
C GLU A 146 17.07 29.28 6.99
N ALA A 147 16.01 29.66 6.30
CA ALA A 147 15.43 28.80 5.26
C ALA A 147 16.41 28.50 4.10
N SER A 148 17.49 29.28 3.96
CA SER A 148 18.61 29.04 3.04
C SER A 148 19.50 27.87 3.47
N GLU A 149 19.58 27.60 4.78
CA GLU A 149 20.49 26.61 5.39
C GLU A 149 19.73 25.35 5.86
N GLY A 150 18.47 25.51 6.27
CA GLY A 150 17.63 24.44 6.77
C GLY A 150 17.29 23.36 5.74
N ALA A 151 16.71 22.27 6.19
CA ALA A 151 16.24 21.19 5.33
C ALA A 151 15.10 21.67 4.41
N GLN A 152 15.18 21.29 3.16
CA GLN A 152 14.15 21.53 2.16
C GLN A 152 13.04 20.46 2.24
N VAL A 153 13.39 19.25 2.66
CA VAL A 153 12.44 18.14 2.80
C VAL A 153 12.59 17.52 4.18
N ILE A 154 11.49 17.45 4.91
CA ILE A 154 11.39 16.79 6.21
C ILE A 154 10.63 15.48 6.02
N ILE A 155 11.18 14.37 6.48
CA ILE A 155 10.57 13.04 6.36
C ILE A 155 10.31 12.47 7.74
N THR A 156 9.08 12.07 8.01
CA THR A 156 8.68 11.46 9.28
C THR A 156 7.68 10.31 9.06
N SER A 157 7.39 9.58 10.14
CA SER A 157 6.36 8.54 10.07
C SER A 157 5.03 9.01 10.67
N TYR A 158 3.93 8.35 10.26
CA TYR A 158 2.59 8.62 10.81
C TYR A 158 2.54 8.56 12.34
N ASP A 159 3.24 7.59 12.94
CA ASP A 159 3.26 7.43 14.39
C ASP A 159 4.08 8.52 15.09
N LEU A 160 5.18 8.95 14.50
CA LEU A 160 6.00 10.04 15.05
C LEU A 160 5.30 11.38 14.86
N LEU A 161 4.72 11.66 13.69
CA LEU A 161 3.93 12.86 13.47
C LEU A 161 2.81 13.00 14.51
N LYS A 162 2.09 11.91 14.80
CA LYS A 162 1.05 11.89 15.82
C LYS A 162 1.58 12.22 17.22
N ARG A 163 2.77 11.71 17.58
CA ARG A 163 3.40 11.96 18.89
C ARG A 163 3.94 13.37 19.02
N ASP A 164 4.58 13.85 17.98
CA ASP A 164 5.28 15.14 17.94
C ASP A 164 4.39 16.25 17.33
N ARG A 165 3.09 16.03 17.23
CA ARG A 165 2.09 16.89 16.58
C ARG A 165 2.27 18.38 16.91
N ALA A 166 2.50 18.71 18.19
CA ALA A 166 2.62 20.09 18.65
C ALA A 166 3.78 20.84 17.95
N ALA A 167 4.84 20.13 17.55
CA ALA A 167 5.98 20.71 16.86
C ALA A 167 5.70 21.10 15.40
N TYR A 168 4.65 20.58 14.80
CA TYR A 168 4.26 20.85 13.41
C TYR A 168 3.11 21.85 13.29
N LEU A 169 2.30 22.00 14.33
CA LEU A 169 1.16 22.93 14.32
C LEU A 169 1.60 24.39 14.23
N GLY A 170 0.83 25.20 13.52
CA GLY A 170 1.13 26.63 13.30
C GLY A 170 2.18 26.88 12.21
N ARG A 171 2.65 25.83 11.52
CA ARG A 171 3.59 25.93 10.40
C ARG A 171 2.90 25.62 9.11
N THR A 172 3.35 26.27 8.05
CA THR A 172 2.94 25.98 6.68
C THR A 172 4.10 25.31 5.94
N PHE A 173 3.78 24.25 5.22
CA PHE A 173 4.72 23.55 4.34
C PHE A 173 4.41 23.89 2.89
N GLU A 174 5.42 23.79 2.02
CA GLU A 174 5.17 23.94 0.59
C GLU A 174 4.32 22.77 0.06
N TYR A 175 4.81 21.57 0.34
CA TYR A 175 4.08 20.34 0.02
C TYR A 175 3.92 19.49 1.27
N GLU A 176 2.73 18.91 1.44
CA GLU A 176 2.52 17.79 2.35
C GLU A 176 2.21 16.54 1.51
N ILE A 177 3.07 15.55 1.59
CA ILE A 177 3.00 14.32 0.82
C ILE A 177 2.86 13.14 1.76
N ILE A 178 1.80 12.36 1.59
CA ILE A 178 1.60 11.14 2.37
C ILE A 178 1.83 9.92 1.49
N ASP A 179 2.66 8.99 1.95
CA ASP A 179 2.90 7.71 1.28
C ASP A 179 2.11 6.59 1.95
N GLU A 180 1.68 5.61 1.18
CA GLU A 180 0.74 4.56 1.59
C GLU A 180 -0.53 5.18 2.22
N ALA A 181 -1.19 6.04 1.44
CA ALA A 181 -2.32 6.87 1.91
C ALA A 181 -3.50 6.07 2.50
N GLN A 182 -3.58 4.75 2.26
CA GLN A 182 -4.56 3.89 2.92
C GLN A 182 -4.41 3.86 4.46
N VAL A 183 -3.29 4.34 5.01
CA VAL A 183 -3.12 4.50 6.46
C VAL A 183 -4.16 5.48 7.05
N ILE A 184 -4.56 6.48 6.27
CA ILE A 184 -5.56 7.49 6.70
C ILE A 184 -6.99 7.18 6.21
N LYS A 185 -7.26 5.97 5.71
CA LYS A 185 -8.58 5.55 5.20
C LYS A 185 -9.73 5.73 6.22
N ASN A 186 -9.43 5.64 7.50
CA ASN A 186 -10.38 5.96 8.56
C ASN A 186 -10.09 7.35 9.12
N ALA A 187 -10.91 8.33 8.71
CA ALA A 187 -10.80 9.72 9.12
C ALA A 187 -10.86 9.97 10.64
N LYS A 188 -11.39 9.00 11.41
CA LYS A 188 -11.54 9.13 12.87
C LYS A 188 -10.27 8.78 13.65
N THR A 189 -9.29 8.14 13.02
CA THR A 189 -8.03 7.75 13.69
C THR A 189 -7.18 8.98 14.05
N GLN A 190 -6.41 8.87 15.14
CA GLN A 190 -5.51 9.95 15.57
C GLN A 190 -4.43 10.26 14.51
N GLY A 191 -3.95 9.24 13.78
CA GLY A 191 -3.01 9.42 12.67
C GLY A 191 -3.61 10.24 11.52
N ALA A 192 -4.85 9.91 11.10
CA ALA A 192 -5.55 10.66 10.06
C ALA A 192 -5.81 12.12 10.48
N LYS A 193 -6.18 12.36 11.74
CA LYS A 193 -6.37 13.72 12.26
C LYS A 193 -5.05 14.50 12.26
N ALA A 194 -3.97 13.91 12.77
CA ALA A 194 -2.68 14.57 12.85
C ALA A 194 -2.18 15.05 11.48
N VAL A 195 -2.30 14.20 10.45
CA VAL A 195 -1.93 14.56 9.07
C VAL A 195 -2.81 15.70 8.54
N LYS A 196 -4.13 15.63 8.73
CA LYS A 196 -5.07 16.65 8.22
C LYS A 196 -4.93 18.04 8.85
N GLU A 197 -4.31 18.13 10.00
CA GLU A 197 -4.10 19.39 10.74
C GLU A 197 -2.86 20.16 10.28
N ILE A 198 -1.97 19.53 9.50
CA ILE A 198 -0.80 20.20 8.93
C ILE A 198 -1.27 21.20 7.87
N SER A 199 -0.69 22.39 7.88
CA SER A 199 -0.92 23.40 6.84
C SER A 199 0.07 23.23 5.70
N ALA A 200 -0.42 23.15 4.45
CA ALA A 200 0.44 23.06 3.26
C ALA A 200 -0.21 23.75 2.06
N ASN A 201 0.63 24.30 1.15
CA ASN A 201 0.17 24.95 -0.07
C ASN A 201 -0.42 23.95 -1.08
N ALA A 202 0.15 22.74 -1.17
CA ALA A 202 -0.41 21.65 -1.95
C ALA A 202 -0.20 20.30 -1.24
N ARG A 203 -1.12 19.36 -1.45
CA ARG A 203 -1.10 18.04 -0.81
C ARG A 203 -1.18 16.94 -1.83
N PHE A 204 -0.34 15.91 -1.67
CA PHE A 204 -0.38 14.73 -2.52
C PHE A 204 -0.46 13.45 -1.69
N ALA A 205 -1.24 12.51 -2.18
CA ALA A 205 -1.38 11.19 -1.59
C ALA A 205 -0.83 10.13 -2.55
N LEU A 206 0.07 9.29 -2.08
CA LEU A 206 0.64 8.17 -2.84
C LEU A 206 0.01 6.88 -2.34
N THR A 207 -0.51 6.08 -3.23
CA THR A 207 -1.06 4.77 -2.90
C THR A 207 -1.12 3.88 -4.13
N GLY A 208 -0.99 2.57 -3.99
CA GLY A 208 -1.31 1.62 -5.06
C GLY A 208 -2.82 1.35 -5.16
N THR A 209 -3.58 1.67 -4.10
CA THR A 209 -5.00 1.34 -3.96
C THR A 209 -5.76 2.49 -3.31
N PRO A 210 -6.28 3.45 -4.09
CA PRO A 210 -6.97 4.63 -3.55
C PRO A 210 -8.30 4.30 -2.84
N VAL A 211 -8.90 3.16 -3.15
CA VAL A 211 -10.07 2.60 -2.47
C VAL A 211 -9.84 1.12 -2.26
N GLU A 212 -9.75 0.68 -1.02
CA GLU A 212 -9.59 -0.74 -0.71
C GLU A 212 -10.94 -1.42 -0.43
N ASN A 213 -11.76 -0.81 0.40
CA ASN A 213 -12.96 -1.46 0.94
C ASN A 213 -14.23 -0.64 0.82
N ARG A 214 -14.14 0.67 0.95
CA ARG A 214 -15.32 1.54 1.06
C ARG A 214 -15.08 2.89 0.40
N LEU A 215 -16.13 3.48 -0.14
CA LEU A 215 -16.10 4.85 -0.67
C LEU A 215 -15.74 5.90 0.39
N SER A 216 -16.00 5.61 1.68
CA SER A 216 -15.54 6.46 2.79
C SER A 216 -14.02 6.60 2.88
N GLU A 217 -13.25 5.64 2.35
CA GLU A 217 -11.78 5.72 2.28
C GLU A 217 -11.36 6.80 1.28
N LEU A 218 -11.97 6.81 0.10
CA LEU A 218 -11.77 7.86 -0.90
C LEU A 218 -12.12 9.23 -0.33
N TRP A 219 -13.27 9.33 0.35
CA TRP A 219 -13.67 10.57 1.02
C TRP A 219 -12.60 11.03 2.02
N SER A 220 -12.05 10.13 2.82
CA SER A 220 -11.03 10.49 3.82
C SER A 220 -9.74 11.01 3.19
N ILE A 221 -9.32 10.44 2.04
CA ILE A 221 -8.14 10.92 1.31
C ILE A 221 -8.44 12.29 0.67
N PHE A 222 -9.60 12.48 0.06
CA PHE A 222 -9.98 13.78 -0.50
C PHE A 222 -10.16 14.88 0.58
N ASP A 223 -10.63 14.52 1.78
CA ASP A 223 -10.71 15.43 2.91
C ASP A 223 -9.32 15.86 3.44
N PHE A 224 -8.29 15.02 3.23
CA PHE A 224 -6.89 15.39 3.42
C PHE A 224 -6.40 16.30 2.28
N LEU A 225 -6.62 15.96 1.02
CA LEU A 225 -6.11 16.68 -0.14
C LEU A 225 -6.71 18.08 -0.28
N MET A 226 -8.03 18.16 -0.20
CA MET A 226 -8.83 19.36 -0.44
C MET A 226 -10.05 19.34 0.50
N PRO A 227 -9.91 19.84 1.74
CA PRO A 227 -10.99 19.81 2.72
C PRO A 227 -12.28 20.42 2.17
N GLY A 228 -13.40 19.70 2.31
CA GLY A 228 -14.71 20.15 1.83
C GLY A 228 -15.03 19.89 0.36
N PHE A 229 -14.08 19.48 -0.47
CA PHE A 229 -14.28 19.21 -1.91
C PHE A 229 -15.37 18.14 -2.14
N LEU A 230 -15.34 17.05 -1.40
CA LEU A 230 -16.37 16.01 -1.43
C LEU A 230 -17.46 16.21 -0.35
N TYR A 231 -17.70 17.45 0.06
CA TYR A 231 -18.64 17.83 1.13
C TYR A 231 -18.27 17.25 2.51
N SER A 232 -19.15 17.46 3.51
CA SER A 232 -19.06 16.72 4.77
C SER A 232 -19.32 15.22 4.53
N TYR A 233 -18.77 14.34 5.39
CA TYR A 233 -18.96 12.90 5.25
C TYR A 233 -20.44 12.49 5.23
N ARG A 234 -21.28 13.15 6.05
CA ARG A 234 -22.73 12.89 6.05
C ARG A 234 -23.33 13.12 4.67
N LYS A 235 -23.04 14.28 4.04
CA LYS A 235 -23.56 14.63 2.72
C LYS A 235 -22.98 13.76 1.61
N PHE A 236 -21.69 13.40 1.71
CA PHE A 236 -21.05 12.45 0.79
C PHE A 236 -21.71 11.07 0.85
N ARG A 237 -21.99 10.58 2.07
CA ARG A 237 -22.67 9.30 2.28
C ARG A 237 -24.08 9.29 1.69
N GLU A 238 -24.85 10.34 1.92
CA GLU A 238 -26.22 10.47 1.40
C GLU A 238 -26.25 10.57 -0.13
N ARG A 239 -25.30 11.31 -0.73
CA ARG A 239 -25.28 11.62 -2.17
C ARG A 239 -24.60 10.57 -3.03
N TYR A 240 -23.59 9.91 -2.51
CA TYR A 240 -22.73 8.99 -3.28
C TYR A 240 -22.65 7.59 -2.65
N GLU A 241 -22.23 7.46 -1.39
CA GLU A 241 -21.92 6.15 -0.82
C GLU A 241 -23.16 5.24 -0.75
N LEU A 242 -24.28 5.71 -0.21
CA LEU A 242 -25.51 4.91 -0.11
C LEU A 242 -26.13 4.60 -1.49
N PRO A 243 -26.30 5.57 -2.42
CA PRO A 243 -26.82 5.28 -3.75
C PRO A 243 -25.96 4.27 -4.52
N ILE A 244 -24.64 4.44 -4.50
CA ILE A 244 -23.71 3.54 -5.24
C ILE A 244 -23.69 2.13 -4.61
N VAL A 245 -23.55 2.04 -3.28
CA VAL A 245 -23.33 0.73 -2.62
C VAL A 245 -24.63 -0.05 -2.47
N LYS A 246 -25.77 0.62 -2.10
CA LYS A 246 -27.03 -0.07 -1.86
C LYS A 246 -27.90 -0.20 -3.11
N ASN A 247 -27.93 0.86 -3.93
CA ASN A 247 -28.86 0.94 -5.07
C ASN A 247 -28.16 0.71 -6.40
N GLN A 248 -26.84 0.50 -6.41
CA GLN A 248 -26.01 0.37 -7.63
C GLN A 248 -26.28 1.49 -8.65
N ASP A 249 -26.48 2.71 -8.15
CA ASP A 249 -26.87 3.88 -8.95
C ASP A 249 -25.73 4.33 -9.88
N PRO A 250 -25.89 4.17 -11.22
CA PRO A 250 -24.85 4.51 -12.18
C PRO A 250 -24.66 6.02 -12.35
N GLU A 251 -25.69 6.83 -12.08
CA GLU A 251 -25.61 8.29 -12.19
C GLU A 251 -24.77 8.86 -11.05
N ALA A 252 -25.02 8.40 -9.82
CA ALA A 252 -24.21 8.76 -8.65
C ALA A 252 -22.74 8.36 -8.84
N LEU A 253 -22.47 7.17 -9.38
CA LEU A 253 -21.13 6.70 -9.68
C LEU A 253 -20.44 7.57 -10.74
N THR A 254 -21.14 7.88 -11.84
CA THR A 254 -20.63 8.73 -12.92
C THR A 254 -20.35 10.15 -12.43
N ALA A 255 -21.23 10.70 -11.59
CA ALA A 255 -21.03 12.02 -11.00
C ALA A 255 -19.81 12.05 -10.08
N LEU A 256 -19.61 11.03 -9.24
CA LEU A 256 -18.43 10.92 -8.36
C LEU A 256 -17.14 10.80 -9.20
N ARG A 257 -17.10 9.93 -10.21
CA ARG A 257 -15.95 9.77 -11.11
C ARG A 257 -15.60 11.07 -11.85
N ARG A 258 -16.60 11.81 -12.32
CA ARG A 258 -16.40 13.09 -12.99
C ARG A 258 -15.78 14.14 -12.07
N MET A 259 -16.16 14.11 -10.79
CA MET A 259 -15.64 15.02 -9.77
C MET A 259 -14.20 14.67 -9.38
N THR A 260 -13.90 13.39 -9.15
CA THR A 260 -12.61 12.94 -8.62
C THR A 260 -11.56 12.67 -9.69
N GLY A 261 -11.99 12.34 -10.91
CA GLY A 261 -11.11 11.91 -12.01
C GLY A 261 -9.92 12.80 -12.29
N PRO A 262 -10.05 14.13 -12.38
CA PRO A 262 -8.91 15.02 -12.63
C PRO A 262 -7.82 14.97 -11.55
N PHE A 263 -8.18 14.53 -10.35
CA PHE A 263 -7.32 14.51 -9.16
C PHE A 263 -6.81 13.12 -8.80
N VAL A 264 -7.04 12.13 -9.65
CA VAL A 264 -6.55 10.76 -9.46
C VAL A 264 -5.82 10.32 -10.72
N LEU A 265 -4.51 10.14 -10.62
CA LEU A 265 -3.71 9.56 -11.70
C LEU A 265 -3.40 8.11 -11.36
N ARG A 266 -3.92 7.19 -12.15
CA ARG A 266 -3.72 5.75 -11.98
C ARG A 266 -3.24 5.12 -13.28
N ARG A 267 -2.15 4.36 -13.20
CA ARG A 267 -1.61 3.58 -14.31
C ARG A 267 -1.29 2.17 -13.84
N LEU A 268 -1.61 1.20 -14.67
CA LEU A 268 -1.31 -0.20 -14.40
C LEU A 268 0.04 -0.56 -15.03
N LYS A 269 0.79 -1.46 -14.40
CA LYS A 269 2.08 -1.94 -14.93
C LYS A 269 1.96 -2.46 -16.35
N LYS A 270 0.91 -3.23 -16.65
CA LYS A 270 0.65 -3.80 -17.97
C LYS A 270 0.50 -2.76 -19.09
N ASP A 271 0.09 -1.53 -18.73
CA ASP A 271 -0.17 -0.46 -19.71
C ASP A 271 1.08 0.37 -20.01
N VAL A 272 2.00 0.47 -19.05
CA VAL A 272 3.15 1.40 -19.13
C VAL A 272 4.52 0.71 -19.18
N LEU A 273 4.63 -0.56 -18.78
CA LEU A 273 5.87 -1.32 -18.75
C LEU A 273 5.77 -2.53 -19.69
N ARG A 274 5.93 -2.29 -20.98
CA ARG A 274 5.91 -3.36 -22.01
C ARG A 274 7.13 -4.30 -21.92
N GLU A 275 8.20 -3.85 -21.28
CA GLU A 275 9.43 -4.63 -21.08
C GLU A 275 9.41 -5.54 -19.86
N LEU A 276 8.42 -5.41 -18.96
CA LEU A 276 8.32 -6.38 -17.86
C LEU A 276 8.01 -7.77 -18.40
N PRO A 277 8.72 -8.80 -17.92
CA PRO A 277 8.40 -10.18 -18.27
C PRO A 277 6.96 -10.54 -17.89
N GLY A 278 6.44 -11.61 -18.45
CA GLY A 278 5.11 -12.09 -18.13
C GLY A 278 4.94 -12.40 -16.63
N LYS A 279 3.75 -12.15 -16.10
CA LYS A 279 3.33 -12.63 -14.78
C LYS A 279 2.22 -13.65 -14.96
N GLU A 280 2.39 -14.85 -14.40
CA GLU A 280 1.40 -15.90 -14.40
C GLU A 280 0.96 -16.21 -12.96
N GLU A 281 -0.35 -16.34 -12.73
CA GLU A 281 -0.90 -16.74 -11.44
C GLU A 281 -1.53 -18.13 -11.54
N ARG A 282 -1.15 -19.03 -10.62
CA ARG A 282 -1.64 -20.40 -10.55
C ARG A 282 -2.19 -20.70 -9.16
N ILE A 283 -3.36 -21.32 -9.10
CA ILE A 283 -3.91 -21.83 -7.86
C ILE A 283 -3.54 -23.30 -7.75
N VAL A 284 -2.93 -23.68 -6.62
CA VAL A 284 -2.58 -25.06 -6.32
C VAL A 284 -3.47 -25.52 -5.18
N TYR A 285 -4.29 -26.52 -5.46
CA TYR A 285 -5.20 -27.10 -4.49
C TYR A 285 -4.56 -28.30 -3.80
N SER A 286 -4.63 -28.32 -2.47
CA SER A 286 -4.31 -29.47 -1.63
C SER A 286 -5.61 -30.00 -1.02
N ALA A 287 -5.79 -31.29 -0.96
CA ALA A 287 -6.95 -31.91 -0.34
C ALA A 287 -6.58 -32.39 1.08
N ALA A 288 -7.30 -31.89 2.09
CA ALA A 288 -7.14 -32.38 3.46
C ALA A 288 -7.61 -33.83 3.54
N SER A 289 -6.90 -34.64 4.31
CA SER A 289 -7.24 -36.04 4.52
C SER A 289 -7.14 -36.42 6.01
N GLY A 290 -7.67 -37.58 6.35
CA GLY A 290 -7.49 -38.18 7.66
C GLY A 290 -7.87 -37.30 8.85
N ARG A 291 -6.91 -37.06 9.74
CA ARG A 291 -7.11 -36.30 10.96
C ARG A 291 -7.31 -34.80 10.73
N GLN A 292 -6.63 -34.22 9.73
CA GLN A 292 -6.77 -32.80 9.38
C GLN A 292 -8.21 -32.47 8.94
N GLN A 293 -8.80 -33.30 8.07
CA GLN A 293 -10.18 -33.14 7.61
C GLN A 293 -11.18 -33.20 8.78
N LYS A 294 -11.02 -34.15 9.70
CA LYS A 294 -11.90 -34.28 10.87
C LYS A 294 -11.83 -33.04 11.77
N LEU A 295 -10.64 -32.54 12.05
CA LEU A 295 -10.43 -31.35 12.88
C LEU A 295 -11.03 -30.10 12.24
N TYR A 296 -10.86 -29.95 10.94
CA TYR A 296 -11.44 -28.84 10.19
C TYR A 296 -12.98 -28.90 10.25
N THR A 297 -13.58 -30.03 9.90
CA THR A 297 -15.04 -30.21 9.89
C THR A 297 -15.67 -29.96 11.26
N ALA A 298 -15.08 -30.50 12.32
CA ALA A 298 -15.57 -30.28 13.69
C ALA A 298 -15.50 -28.78 14.11
N SER A 299 -14.42 -28.09 13.73
CA SER A 299 -14.25 -26.67 14.05
C SER A 299 -15.17 -25.78 13.20
N ALA A 300 -15.40 -26.13 11.94
CA ALA A 300 -16.31 -25.42 11.06
C ALA A 300 -17.77 -25.56 11.51
N LEU A 301 -18.17 -26.76 11.97
CA LEU A 301 -19.51 -27.00 12.51
C LEU A 301 -19.77 -26.14 13.77
N LYS A 302 -18.85 -26.13 14.72
CA LYS A 302 -18.96 -25.28 15.91
C LYS A 302 -19.13 -23.80 15.57
N LEU A 303 -18.38 -23.31 14.60
CA LEU A 303 -18.47 -21.91 14.18
C LEU A 303 -19.82 -21.64 13.48
N LYS A 304 -20.29 -22.56 12.65
CA LYS A 304 -21.60 -22.46 11.99
C LYS A 304 -22.75 -22.41 13.01
N GLU A 305 -22.70 -23.27 14.04
CA GLU A 305 -23.67 -23.26 15.16
C GLU A 305 -23.64 -21.94 15.93
N ALA A 306 -22.45 -21.42 16.27
CA ALA A 306 -22.30 -20.14 16.94
C ALA A 306 -22.87 -18.97 16.14
N LEU A 307 -22.65 -18.96 14.82
CA LEU A 307 -23.22 -17.95 13.92
C LEU A 307 -24.74 -18.05 13.82
N ALA A 308 -25.30 -19.25 13.72
CA ALA A 308 -26.73 -19.50 13.70
C ALA A 308 -27.40 -19.08 15.03
N GLY A 309 -26.71 -19.25 16.15
CA GLY A 309 -27.12 -18.80 17.49
C GLY A 309 -27.03 -17.28 17.74
N GLY A 310 -26.67 -16.47 16.74
CA GLY A 310 -26.61 -15.02 16.84
C GLY A 310 -25.33 -14.47 17.49
N ALA A 311 -24.27 -15.25 17.61
CA ALA A 311 -23.00 -14.84 18.22
C ALA A 311 -22.28 -13.71 17.46
N TRP A 312 -22.74 -13.29 16.28
CA TRP A 312 -22.17 -12.18 15.52
C TRP A 312 -22.51 -10.79 16.11
N SER A 313 -23.35 -10.71 17.14
CA SER A 313 -23.76 -9.48 17.81
C SER A 313 -23.00 -9.25 19.12
N GLY A 314 -22.66 -8.02 19.45
CA GLY A 314 -22.02 -7.65 20.71
C GLY A 314 -20.67 -8.31 20.97
N ASN A 315 -20.48 -8.84 22.18
CA ASN A 315 -19.21 -9.45 22.61
C ASN A 315 -18.87 -10.78 21.90
N GLY A 316 -19.85 -11.48 21.32
CA GLY A 316 -19.63 -12.72 20.57
C GLY A 316 -18.84 -12.55 19.29
N LYS A 317 -18.78 -11.32 18.74
CA LYS A 317 -18.02 -11.04 17.53
C LYS A 317 -16.51 -11.38 17.64
N LEU A 318 -15.89 -11.11 18.78
CA LEU A 318 -14.48 -11.44 19.02
C LEU A 318 -14.24 -12.95 19.05
N GLU A 319 -15.16 -13.69 19.63
CA GLU A 319 -15.11 -15.14 19.67
C GLU A 319 -15.22 -15.76 18.27
N VAL A 320 -16.18 -15.30 17.47
CA VAL A 320 -16.33 -15.72 16.06
C VAL A 320 -15.07 -15.43 15.26
N LEU A 321 -14.48 -14.23 15.40
CA LEU A 321 -13.22 -13.89 14.73
C LEU A 321 -12.05 -14.78 15.15
N SER A 322 -11.97 -15.13 16.44
CA SER A 322 -10.97 -16.07 16.97
C SER A 322 -11.14 -17.47 16.38
N GLN A 323 -12.37 -17.97 16.30
CA GLN A 323 -12.66 -19.27 15.71
C GLN A 323 -12.37 -19.30 14.19
N LEU A 324 -12.67 -18.21 13.45
CA LEU A 324 -12.28 -18.06 12.04
C LEU A 324 -10.76 -18.11 11.87
N MET A 325 -10.02 -17.44 12.74
CA MET A 325 -8.55 -17.48 12.72
C MET A 325 -8.04 -18.90 12.95
N ARG A 326 -8.63 -19.61 13.92
CA ARG A 326 -8.30 -21.01 14.21
C ARG A 326 -8.58 -21.95 13.03
N LEU A 327 -9.71 -21.78 12.35
CA LEU A 327 -10.01 -22.54 11.12
C LEU A 327 -8.95 -22.34 10.04
N ARG A 328 -8.50 -21.12 9.84
CA ARG A 328 -7.44 -20.80 8.87
C ARG A 328 -6.10 -21.41 9.28
N GLN A 329 -5.78 -21.41 10.57
CA GLN A 329 -4.59 -22.10 11.08
C GLN A 329 -4.66 -23.61 10.82
N ILE A 330 -5.82 -24.25 11.03
CA ILE A 330 -6.04 -25.67 10.71
C ILE A 330 -5.88 -25.94 9.20
N CYS A 331 -6.29 -25.00 8.34
CA CYS A 331 -6.05 -25.10 6.88
C CYS A 331 -4.54 -25.01 6.54
N CYS A 332 -3.77 -24.23 7.28
CA CYS A 332 -2.33 -24.11 7.09
C CYS A 332 -1.60 -25.37 7.60
N ASP A 333 -1.76 -25.66 8.88
CA ASP A 333 -1.27 -26.83 9.57
C ASP A 333 -2.00 -26.98 10.91
N PRO A 334 -2.67 -28.11 11.22
CA PRO A 334 -3.35 -28.29 12.49
C PRO A 334 -2.45 -28.17 13.70
N ALA A 335 -1.15 -28.42 13.57
CA ALA A 335 -0.18 -28.27 14.66
C ALA A 335 -0.02 -26.80 15.12
N LEU A 336 -0.50 -25.81 14.37
CA LEU A 336 -0.59 -24.42 14.84
C LEU A 336 -1.65 -24.21 15.93
N CYS A 337 -2.58 -25.16 16.08
CA CYS A 337 -3.70 -25.11 17.02
C CYS A 337 -3.67 -26.23 18.07
N PHE A 338 -2.98 -27.32 17.78
CA PHE A 338 -2.98 -28.56 18.59
C PHE A 338 -1.55 -29.05 18.76
N GLU A 339 -0.97 -28.87 19.94
CA GLU A 339 0.43 -29.19 20.24
C GLU A 339 0.75 -30.67 20.00
N ASP A 340 -0.20 -31.59 20.29
CA ASP A 340 -0.05 -33.03 20.11
C ASP A 340 -0.44 -33.52 18.69
N TYR A 341 -0.50 -32.63 17.72
CA TYR A 341 -0.83 -33.04 16.35
C TYR A 341 0.36 -33.69 15.66
N ALA A 342 0.29 -35.00 15.47
CA ALA A 342 1.29 -35.81 14.77
C ALA A 342 0.81 -36.30 13.38
N GLY A 343 -0.21 -35.64 12.80
CA GLY A 343 -0.73 -35.97 11.48
C GLY A 343 -0.06 -35.19 10.36
N GLU A 344 -0.33 -35.61 9.14
CA GLU A 344 0.13 -34.90 7.94
C GLU A 344 -0.59 -33.57 7.73
N SER A 345 0.11 -32.60 7.19
CA SER A 345 -0.43 -31.33 6.71
C SER A 345 -0.34 -31.30 5.18
N ALA A 346 -1.46 -31.56 4.51
CA ALA A 346 -1.51 -31.69 3.06
C ALA A 346 -0.93 -30.47 2.32
N LYS A 347 -1.20 -29.27 2.84
CA LYS A 347 -0.68 -28.03 2.25
C LYS A 347 0.81 -27.87 2.47
N LEU A 348 1.34 -28.26 3.61
CA LEU A 348 2.77 -28.21 3.91
C LEU A 348 3.54 -29.14 2.96
N GLU A 349 3.09 -30.36 2.79
CA GLU A 349 3.73 -31.32 1.87
C GLU A 349 3.70 -30.83 0.41
N THR A 350 2.55 -30.30 -0.03
CA THR A 350 2.43 -29.67 -1.37
C THR A 350 3.41 -28.50 -1.52
N CYS A 351 3.52 -27.66 -0.51
CA CYS A 351 4.42 -26.51 -0.50
C CYS A 351 5.89 -26.93 -0.60
N VAL A 352 6.32 -27.88 0.23
CA VAL A 352 7.70 -28.39 0.25
C VAL A 352 8.06 -29.04 -1.07
N SER A 353 7.17 -29.86 -1.64
CA SER A 353 7.36 -30.49 -2.95
C SER A 353 7.51 -29.45 -4.07
N LEU A 354 6.69 -28.40 -4.04
CA LEU A 354 6.77 -27.29 -5.01
C LEU A 354 8.10 -26.55 -4.89
N ILE A 355 8.52 -26.24 -3.66
CA ILE A 355 9.79 -25.54 -3.38
C ILE A 355 10.97 -26.43 -3.80
N ALA A 356 10.98 -27.71 -3.47
CA ALA A 356 12.05 -28.63 -3.85
C ALA A 356 12.21 -28.71 -5.36
N SER A 357 11.12 -28.85 -6.10
CA SER A 357 11.13 -28.89 -7.56
C SER A 357 11.64 -27.59 -8.17
N ALA A 358 11.18 -26.45 -7.65
CA ALA A 358 11.59 -25.13 -8.15
C ALA A 358 13.06 -24.82 -7.82
N SER A 359 13.53 -25.14 -6.61
CA SER A 359 14.92 -24.97 -6.20
C SER A 359 15.87 -25.84 -7.04
N ALA A 360 15.50 -27.09 -7.31
CA ALA A 360 16.27 -27.98 -8.19
C ALA A 360 16.36 -27.45 -9.63
N ALA A 361 15.37 -26.67 -10.08
CA ALA A 361 15.37 -26.00 -11.38
C ALA A 361 16.15 -24.65 -11.38
N GLY A 362 16.73 -24.24 -10.27
CA GLY A 362 17.53 -23.01 -10.16
C GLY A 362 16.70 -21.73 -9.98
N HIS A 363 15.45 -21.85 -9.56
CA HIS A 363 14.60 -20.70 -9.26
C HIS A 363 14.85 -20.15 -7.85
N LYS A 364 14.70 -18.83 -7.70
CA LYS A 364 14.63 -18.16 -6.39
C LYS A 364 13.18 -17.87 -6.01
N ILE A 365 12.82 -18.20 -4.77
CA ILE A 365 11.45 -18.30 -4.31
C ILE A 365 11.20 -17.33 -3.16
N LEU A 366 10.15 -16.52 -3.25
CA LEU A 366 9.58 -15.80 -2.11
C LEU A 366 8.34 -16.56 -1.61
N LEU A 367 8.30 -16.88 -0.34
CA LEU A 367 7.12 -17.47 0.26
C LEU A 367 6.55 -16.53 1.34
N PHE A 368 5.28 -16.22 1.19
CA PHE A 368 4.56 -15.35 2.11
C PHE A 368 3.50 -16.11 2.89
N SER A 369 3.45 -15.88 4.20
CA SER A 369 2.37 -16.29 5.07
C SER A 369 2.03 -15.20 6.09
N GLN A 370 0.78 -15.17 6.55
CA GLN A 370 0.38 -14.29 7.64
C GLN A 370 0.84 -14.82 9.01
N PHE A 371 1.07 -16.13 9.13
CA PHE A 371 1.46 -16.81 10.37
C PHE A 371 2.97 -16.99 10.44
N ALA A 372 3.64 -16.27 11.36
CA ALA A 372 5.09 -16.42 11.57
C ALA A 372 5.44 -17.85 11.99
N SER A 373 4.66 -18.45 12.89
CA SER A 373 4.82 -19.84 13.31
C SER A 373 4.71 -20.86 12.17
N MET A 374 3.92 -20.55 11.13
CA MET A 374 3.88 -21.41 9.95
C MET A 374 5.18 -21.31 9.12
N LEU A 375 5.75 -20.11 9.00
CA LEU A 375 7.02 -19.92 8.31
C LEU A 375 8.16 -20.66 9.01
N GLU A 376 8.19 -20.66 10.34
CA GLU A 376 9.15 -21.42 11.14
C GLU A 376 9.03 -22.94 10.88
N ARG A 377 7.81 -23.46 10.86
CA ARG A 377 7.54 -24.87 10.51
C ARG A 377 7.95 -25.23 9.08
N ILE A 378 7.68 -24.34 8.13
CA ILE A 378 8.15 -24.52 6.74
C ILE A 378 9.68 -24.53 6.70
N GLN A 379 10.34 -23.63 7.43
CA GLN A 379 11.79 -23.58 7.51
C GLN A 379 12.39 -24.87 8.04
N GLU A 380 11.84 -25.38 9.15
CA GLU A 380 12.27 -26.67 9.74
C GLU A 380 12.10 -27.83 8.75
N ARG A 381 10.97 -27.86 8.04
CA ARG A 381 10.70 -28.94 7.06
C ARG A 381 11.61 -28.84 5.82
N LEU A 382 11.90 -27.61 5.34
CA LEU A 382 12.84 -27.38 4.27
C LEU A 382 14.28 -27.78 4.65
N LEU A 383 14.67 -27.50 5.89
CA LEU A 383 15.98 -27.91 6.41
C LEU A 383 16.14 -29.44 6.42
N GLN A 384 15.08 -30.19 6.76
CA GLN A 384 15.06 -31.65 6.69
C GLN A 384 15.27 -32.18 5.26
N GLU A 385 14.82 -31.40 4.25
CA GLU A 385 15.05 -31.70 2.81
C GLU A 385 16.39 -31.15 2.31
N GLY A 386 17.23 -30.56 3.17
CA GLY A 386 18.52 -29.97 2.77
C GLY A 386 18.39 -28.64 2.02
N ILE A 387 17.24 -27.98 2.09
CA ILE A 387 16.98 -26.70 1.41
C ILE A 387 17.18 -25.56 2.42
N SER A 388 18.16 -24.69 2.14
CA SER A 388 18.42 -23.50 2.96
C SER A 388 17.40 -22.40 2.67
N SER A 389 17.08 -21.59 3.69
CA SER A 389 16.14 -20.47 3.56
C SER A 389 16.45 -19.33 4.50
N HIS A 390 16.17 -18.10 4.06
CA HIS A 390 16.08 -16.93 4.93
C HIS A 390 14.70 -16.82 5.54
N LEU A 391 14.61 -16.29 6.77
CA LEU A 391 13.35 -16.07 7.47
C LEU A 391 13.23 -14.62 7.95
N LEU A 392 12.22 -13.90 7.44
CA LEU A 392 11.92 -12.52 7.81
C LEU A 392 10.55 -12.43 8.50
N VAL A 393 10.57 -12.15 9.79
CA VAL A 393 9.37 -11.96 10.62
C VAL A 393 9.33 -10.57 11.24
N GLY A 394 8.23 -10.24 11.90
CA GLY A 394 8.06 -8.91 12.52
C GLY A 394 9.10 -8.56 13.58
N ALA A 395 9.63 -9.56 14.28
CA ALA A 395 10.65 -9.42 15.31
C ALA A 395 12.07 -9.21 14.75
N THR A 396 12.32 -9.46 13.46
CA THR A 396 13.65 -9.33 12.85
C THR A 396 14.15 -7.88 12.94
N PRO A 397 15.36 -7.63 13.52
CA PRO A 397 15.93 -6.31 13.62
C PRO A 397 16.13 -5.64 12.26
N LYS A 398 16.12 -4.30 12.23
CA LYS A 398 16.09 -3.52 11.00
C LYS A 398 17.37 -3.69 10.15
N GLU A 399 18.52 -3.72 10.81
CA GLU A 399 19.82 -3.92 10.15
C GLU A 399 19.95 -5.33 9.58
N GLU A 400 19.46 -6.33 10.31
CA GLU A 400 19.46 -7.72 9.87
C GLU A 400 18.53 -7.90 8.66
N ARG A 401 17.35 -7.26 8.66
CA ARG A 401 16.44 -7.23 7.53
C ARG A 401 17.12 -6.72 6.26
N SER A 402 17.86 -5.60 6.36
CA SER A 402 18.58 -5.02 5.23
C SER A 402 19.67 -5.96 4.71
N ARG A 403 20.42 -6.59 5.62
CA ARG A 403 21.45 -7.58 5.26
C ARG A 403 20.88 -8.80 4.55
N MET A 404 19.78 -9.38 5.06
CA MET A 404 19.12 -10.53 4.44
C MET A 404 18.63 -10.22 3.02
N VAL A 405 18.03 -9.02 2.81
CA VAL A 405 17.55 -8.62 1.48
C VAL A 405 18.71 -8.46 0.48
N GLN A 406 19.83 -7.89 0.91
CA GLN A 406 21.03 -7.75 0.08
C GLN A 406 21.67 -9.12 -0.18
N ALA A 407 21.78 -9.97 0.83
CA ALA A 407 22.34 -11.31 0.70
C ALA A 407 21.53 -12.15 -0.29
N PHE A 408 20.20 -12.16 -0.18
CA PHE A 408 19.33 -12.93 -1.06
C PHE A 408 19.49 -12.59 -2.55
N ALA A 409 19.92 -11.37 -2.87
CA ALA A 409 20.17 -10.99 -4.27
C ALA A 409 21.40 -11.65 -4.86
N SER A 410 22.39 -12.04 -4.04
CA SER A 410 23.73 -12.51 -4.48
C SER A 410 24.14 -13.87 -3.94
N ASP A 411 23.48 -14.37 -2.89
CA ASP A 411 23.78 -15.70 -2.32
C ASP A 411 23.11 -16.85 -3.10
N GLU A 412 23.42 -18.08 -2.73
CA GLU A 412 22.86 -19.30 -3.32
C GLU A 412 21.60 -19.80 -2.60
N VAL A 413 21.13 -19.09 -1.56
CA VAL A 413 19.93 -19.47 -0.81
C VAL A 413 18.69 -19.36 -1.69
N PRO A 414 17.97 -20.47 -1.98
CA PRO A 414 16.89 -20.45 -2.96
C PRO A 414 15.59 -19.86 -2.42
N VAL A 415 15.38 -19.85 -1.12
CA VAL A 415 14.07 -19.54 -0.50
C VAL A 415 14.17 -18.39 0.49
N PHE A 416 13.25 -17.43 0.37
CA PHE A 416 13.05 -16.39 1.35
C PHE A 416 11.64 -16.46 1.91
N LEU A 417 11.53 -16.85 3.17
CA LEU A 417 10.29 -16.96 3.94
C LEU A 417 9.98 -15.60 4.58
N ILE A 418 8.83 -15.02 4.31
CA ILE A 418 8.52 -13.64 4.71
C ILE A 418 7.13 -13.58 5.33
N SER A 419 7.01 -13.04 6.54
CA SER A 419 5.68 -12.75 7.08
C SER A 419 5.05 -11.58 6.35
N LEU A 420 3.78 -11.67 5.97
CA LEU A 420 3.07 -10.63 5.21
C LEU A 420 3.10 -9.26 5.90
N LYS A 421 3.10 -9.23 7.23
CA LYS A 421 3.25 -7.99 8.00
C LYS A 421 4.65 -7.38 7.88
N ALA A 422 5.69 -8.20 7.84
CA ALA A 422 7.07 -7.74 7.69
C ALA A 422 7.43 -7.42 6.23
N GLY A 423 6.83 -8.16 5.28
CA GLY A 423 7.02 -7.97 3.84
C GLY A 423 6.30 -6.76 3.24
N GLY A 424 5.38 -6.14 3.98
CA GLY A 424 4.54 -5.04 3.50
C GLY A 424 5.28 -3.73 3.17
N THR A 425 6.59 -3.61 3.41
CA THR A 425 7.27 -2.32 3.35
C THR A 425 8.61 -2.35 2.60
N GLY A 426 8.64 -1.70 1.42
CA GLY A 426 9.85 -1.20 0.77
C GLY A 426 10.93 -2.18 0.31
N LEU A 427 10.74 -3.50 0.46
CA LEU A 427 11.74 -4.50 0.08
C LEU A 427 11.85 -4.59 -1.45
N ASN A 428 13.08 -4.70 -1.95
CA ASN A 428 13.36 -4.99 -3.36
C ASN A 428 13.90 -6.43 -3.47
N LEU A 429 13.11 -7.34 -4.05
CA LEU A 429 13.39 -8.77 -4.11
C LEU A 429 13.28 -9.30 -5.55
N THR A 430 13.74 -8.53 -6.52
CA THR A 430 13.69 -8.85 -7.96
C THR A 430 14.56 -10.04 -8.36
N ALA A 431 15.41 -10.54 -7.46
CA ALA A 431 16.15 -11.79 -7.69
C ALA A 431 15.24 -13.03 -7.76
N ALA A 432 14.05 -12.96 -7.17
CA ALA A 432 13.08 -14.05 -7.17
C ALA A 432 12.20 -14.02 -8.42
N ASP A 433 11.95 -15.18 -8.99
CA ASP A 433 11.05 -15.39 -10.12
C ASP A 433 9.85 -16.30 -9.79
N ILE A 434 9.81 -16.84 -8.57
CA ILE A 434 8.64 -17.56 -8.02
C ILE A 434 8.18 -16.88 -6.75
N VAL A 435 6.86 -16.69 -6.64
CA VAL A 435 6.18 -16.17 -5.44
C VAL A 435 5.14 -17.18 -4.99
N ILE A 436 5.19 -17.59 -3.74
CA ILE A 436 4.23 -18.52 -3.14
C ILE A 436 3.45 -17.79 -2.04
N HIS A 437 2.14 -17.71 -2.19
CA HIS A 437 1.24 -17.33 -1.11
C HIS A 437 0.74 -18.60 -0.44
N TYR A 438 1.25 -18.89 0.76
CA TYR A 438 0.95 -20.12 1.48
C TYR A 438 -0.50 -20.15 1.96
N ASP A 439 -1.00 -19.01 2.43
CA ASP A 439 -2.39 -18.83 2.86
C ASP A 439 -3.01 -17.59 2.19
N PRO A 440 -4.30 -17.67 1.78
CA PRO A 440 -4.99 -16.53 1.18
C PRO A 440 -5.19 -15.43 2.22
N TRP A 441 -4.91 -14.19 1.81
CA TRP A 441 -5.09 -13.02 2.66
C TRP A 441 -6.43 -12.34 2.39
N TRP A 442 -7.13 -11.89 3.46
CA TRP A 442 -8.37 -11.13 3.31
C TRP A 442 -8.19 -9.83 2.53
N ASN A 443 -7.00 -9.24 2.65
CA ASN A 443 -6.57 -8.07 1.93
C ASN A 443 -5.76 -8.46 0.68
N VAL A 444 -6.41 -8.55 -0.52
CA VAL A 444 -5.76 -8.86 -1.80
C VAL A 444 -4.72 -7.80 -2.17
N ALA A 445 -4.91 -6.47 -1.80
CA ALA A 445 -3.89 -5.47 -2.06
C ALA A 445 -2.59 -5.76 -1.30
N ALA A 446 -2.67 -6.21 -0.03
CA ALA A 446 -1.48 -6.63 0.69
C ALA A 446 -0.82 -7.86 0.05
N GLN A 447 -1.61 -8.78 -0.50
CA GLN A 447 -1.11 -9.94 -1.23
C GLN A 447 -0.44 -9.52 -2.56
N ASN A 448 -1.07 -8.65 -3.31
CA ASN A 448 -0.50 -8.07 -4.54
C ASN A 448 0.75 -7.25 -4.21
N GLN A 449 0.73 -6.48 -3.12
CA GLN A 449 1.89 -5.75 -2.62
C GLN A 449 3.08 -6.68 -2.33
N ALA A 450 2.84 -7.84 -1.75
CA ALA A 450 3.86 -8.84 -1.51
C ALA A 450 4.42 -9.40 -2.84
N THR A 451 3.56 -9.75 -3.79
CA THR A 451 3.96 -10.18 -5.15
C THR A 451 4.79 -9.12 -5.86
N ASP A 452 4.43 -7.85 -5.71
CA ASP A 452 5.12 -6.72 -6.34
C ASP A 452 6.52 -6.45 -5.79
N ARG A 453 6.98 -7.19 -4.77
CA ARG A 453 8.38 -7.20 -4.34
C ARG A 453 9.30 -7.90 -5.34
N ALA A 454 8.80 -8.93 -6.01
CA ALA A 454 9.48 -9.63 -7.10
C ALA A 454 9.13 -9.02 -8.47
N TYR A 455 7.84 -8.71 -8.70
CA TYR A 455 7.34 -8.23 -9.99
C TYR A 455 7.34 -6.70 -10.08
N ARG A 456 8.52 -6.13 -10.34
CA ARG A 456 8.74 -4.67 -10.44
C ARG A 456 9.86 -4.34 -11.41
N ILE A 457 10.10 -3.05 -11.65
CA ILE A 457 11.23 -2.57 -12.47
C ILE A 457 12.54 -3.19 -11.97
N GLY A 458 13.28 -3.81 -12.88
CA GLY A 458 14.50 -4.56 -12.60
C GLY A 458 14.31 -6.09 -12.56
N GLN A 459 13.07 -6.57 -12.75
CA GLN A 459 12.82 -8.00 -12.96
C GLN A 459 13.08 -8.37 -14.43
N GLU A 460 13.93 -9.38 -14.64
CA GLU A 460 14.33 -9.84 -15.97
C GLU A 460 13.71 -11.19 -16.35
N LYS A 461 13.19 -11.93 -15.36
CA LYS A 461 12.59 -13.26 -15.55
C LYS A 461 11.06 -13.22 -15.44
N PRO A 462 10.32 -14.07 -16.18
CA PRO A 462 8.89 -14.26 -15.95
C PRO A 462 8.62 -14.64 -14.49
N VAL A 463 7.62 -14.02 -13.87
CA VAL A 463 7.28 -14.29 -12.47
C VAL A 463 6.06 -15.21 -12.42
N THR A 464 6.22 -16.36 -11.77
CA THR A 464 5.11 -17.27 -11.49
C THR A 464 4.64 -17.13 -10.03
N VAL A 465 3.36 -16.89 -9.85
CA VAL A 465 2.73 -16.71 -8.53
C VAL A 465 1.86 -17.92 -8.23
N TYR A 466 2.20 -18.66 -7.19
CA TYR A 466 1.40 -19.77 -6.69
C TYR A 466 0.56 -19.34 -5.48
N LYS A 467 -0.73 -19.67 -5.50
CA LYS A 467 -1.64 -19.52 -4.36
C LYS A 467 -2.02 -20.90 -3.87
N LEU A 468 -1.58 -21.28 -2.67
CA LEU A 468 -1.89 -22.58 -2.09
C LEU A 468 -3.23 -22.52 -1.35
N ILE A 469 -4.14 -23.42 -1.69
CA ILE A 469 -5.50 -23.46 -1.16
C ILE A 469 -5.84 -24.87 -0.70
N LEU A 470 -6.35 -24.98 0.51
CA LEU A 470 -6.92 -26.23 0.99
C LEU A 470 -8.35 -26.37 0.41
N LYS A 471 -8.57 -27.40 -0.40
CA LYS A 471 -9.83 -27.64 -1.10
C LYS A 471 -10.97 -27.92 -0.12
N ASP A 472 -12.19 -27.55 -0.50
CA ASP A 472 -13.42 -27.76 0.28
C ASP A 472 -13.36 -27.10 1.70
N THR A 473 -12.69 -25.94 1.79
CA THR A 473 -12.55 -25.18 3.03
C THR A 473 -12.91 -23.71 2.86
N ILE A 474 -12.88 -22.99 3.98
CA ILE A 474 -13.06 -21.54 4.01
C ILE A 474 -12.08 -20.79 3.09
N GLU A 475 -10.91 -21.34 2.79
CA GLU A 475 -9.92 -20.71 1.90
C GLU A 475 -10.42 -20.64 0.45
N GLU A 476 -11.10 -21.66 -0.03
CA GLU A 476 -11.67 -21.67 -1.37
C GLU A 476 -12.83 -20.67 -1.49
N ASN A 477 -13.70 -20.63 -0.50
CA ASN A 477 -14.81 -19.69 -0.45
C ASN A 477 -14.32 -18.25 -0.31
N LEU A 478 -13.23 -18.03 0.43
CA LEU A 478 -12.56 -16.74 0.52
C LEU A 478 -12.07 -16.25 -0.85
N LEU A 479 -11.48 -17.13 -1.67
CA LEU A 479 -11.08 -16.79 -3.04
C LEU A 479 -12.27 -16.39 -3.91
N LYS A 480 -13.37 -17.12 -3.84
CA LYS A 480 -14.61 -16.79 -4.58
C LYS A 480 -15.13 -15.40 -4.18
N LEU A 481 -15.16 -15.12 -2.87
CA LEU A 481 -15.58 -13.82 -2.34
C LEU A 481 -14.65 -12.68 -2.79
N GLN A 482 -13.33 -12.92 -2.78
CA GLN A 482 -12.35 -11.96 -3.26
C GLN A 482 -12.59 -11.59 -4.72
N ASN A 483 -12.77 -12.59 -5.58
CA ASN A 483 -13.00 -12.39 -7.02
C ASN A 483 -14.31 -11.63 -7.31
N ALA A 484 -15.40 -11.94 -6.60
CA ALA A 484 -16.67 -11.23 -6.71
C ALA A 484 -16.53 -9.74 -6.32
N LYS A 485 -15.77 -9.45 -5.25
CA LYS A 485 -15.54 -8.08 -4.79
C LYS A 485 -14.58 -7.29 -5.68
N LEU A 486 -13.57 -7.94 -6.24
CA LEU A 486 -12.70 -7.33 -7.26
C LEU A 486 -13.50 -6.89 -8.49
N ALA A 487 -14.47 -7.69 -8.93
CA ALA A 487 -15.34 -7.33 -10.04
C ALA A 487 -16.20 -6.09 -9.75
N LEU A 488 -16.75 -5.96 -8.54
CA LEU A 488 -17.49 -4.77 -8.09
C LEU A 488 -16.60 -3.54 -7.94
N ALA A 489 -15.42 -3.69 -7.37
CA ALA A 489 -14.47 -2.61 -7.18
C ALA A 489 -13.89 -2.09 -8.51
N ALA A 490 -13.70 -2.97 -9.49
CA ALA A 490 -13.31 -2.59 -10.85
C ALA A 490 -14.34 -1.67 -11.53
N GLN A 491 -15.61 -1.71 -11.12
CA GLN A 491 -16.66 -0.82 -11.60
C GLN A 491 -16.60 0.57 -10.95
N VAL A 492 -16.04 0.74 -9.75
CA VAL A 492 -16.06 2.03 -9.02
C VAL A 492 -14.76 2.81 -9.16
N VAL A 493 -13.64 2.21 -8.87
CA VAL A 493 -12.25 2.67 -9.11
C VAL A 493 -11.40 1.40 -9.01
N SER A 494 -11.23 0.70 -10.09
CA SER A 494 -10.57 -0.61 -10.17
C SER A 494 -9.73 -0.99 -8.92
N GLU A 495 -10.21 -2.01 -8.22
CA GLU A 495 -9.60 -2.77 -7.10
C GLU A 495 -9.84 -2.24 -5.67
N GLY A 496 -10.73 -2.90 -4.95
CA GLY A 496 -10.96 -2.69 -3.53
C GLY A 496 -11.26 -3.99 -2.78
N MET A 497 -11.01 -4.04 -1.49
CA MET A 497 -11.08 -5.25 -0.66
C MET A 497 -11.84 -5.11 0.65
N VAL A 498 -12.13 -6.28 1.25
CA VAL A 498 -12.90 -6.44 2.48
C VAL A 498 -12.03 -6.93 3.62
N SER A 499 -12.17 -6.30 4.78
CA SER A 499 -11.70 -6.82 6.06
C SER A 499 -12.73 -7.79 6.64
N LEU A 500 -12.27 -8.83 7.37
CA LEU A 500 -13.12 -9.76 8.14
C LEU A 500 -14.14 -9.05 9.03
N GLY A 501 -13.75 -7.92 9.62
CA GLY A 501 -14.61 -7.14 10.49
C GLY A 501 -15.74 -6.38 9.78
N ASP A 502 -15.70 -6.32 8.45
CA ASP A 502 -16.66 -5.62 7.60
C ASP A 502 -17.69 -6.55 6.96
N LEU A 503 -17.52 -7.88 7.11
CA LEU A 503 -18.48 -8.88 6.63
C LEU A 503 -19.77 -8.84 7.46
N SER A 504 -20.91 -8.95 6.77
CA SER A 504 -22.20 -9.21 7.41
C SER A 504 -22.31 -10.67 7.86
N GLN A 505 -23.26 -10.96 8.74
CA GLN A 505 -23.52 -12.34 9.17
C GLN A 505 -23.86 -13.26 7.99
N ASN A 506 -24.61 -12.77 7.00
CA ASN A 506 -24.97 -13.53 5.81
C ASN A 506 -23.75 -13.86 4.95
N GLU A 507 -22.87 -12.90 4.67
CA GLU A 507 -21.63 -13.12 3.92
C GLU A 507 -20.69 -14.10 4.63
N LEU A 508 -20.70 -14.13 5.96
CA LEU A 508 -19.98 -15.13 6.73
C LEU A 508 -20.61 -16.52 6.63
N MET A 509 -21.94 -16.62 6.62
CA MET A 509 -22.63 -17.89 6.44
C MET A 509 -22.36 -18.49 5.06
N GLU A 510 -22.32 -17.68 4.00
CA GLU A 510 -21.97 -18.09 2.64
C GLU A 510 -20.56 -18.71 2.54
N LEU A 511 -19.61 -18.30 3.43
CA LEU A 511 -18.27 -18.91 3.49
C LEU A 511 -18.30 -20.39 3.93
N PHE A 512 -19.39 -20.84 4.55
CA PHE A 512 -19.57 -22.22 5.03
C PHE A 512 -20.59 -23.03 4.19
N GLU A 513 -21.22 -22.41 3.19
CA GLU A 513 -22.07 -23.16 2.27
C GLU A 513 -21.18 -23.96 1.30
N GLN A 514 -21.25 -25.27 1.41
CA GLN A 514 -20.70 -26.16 0.39
C GLN A 514 -21.59 -26.03 -0.84
N ASN A 515 -21.01 -25.79 -2.01
CA ASN A 515 -21.74 -26.00 -3.26
C ASN A 515 -22.18 -27.46 -3.33
N PRO A 516 -23.43 -27.74 -3.66
CA PRO A 516 -23.94 -29.09 -3.81
C PRO A 516 -23.21 -29.90 -4.90
#